data_37426ed351ce9329798c0f6eb6809d17
#
_entry.id   37426ed351ce9329798c0f6eb6809d17
#
_cell.length_a   1.000
_cell.length_b   1.000
_cell.length_c   1.000
_cell.angle_alpha   90.00
_cell.angle_beta   90.00
_cell.angle_gamma   90.00
#
_symmetry.space_group_name_H-M   'P 1'
#
loop_
_entity.id
_entity.type
_entity.pdbx_description
1 polymer ?
#
loop_
_entity_poly.entity_id
_entity_poly.type
_entity_poly.pdbx_seq_one_letter_code
_entity_poly.pdbx_strand_id
1 'polypeptide(L)'
;MREKITFKEWLVNFFKGVWQVLCWIGRAFNPKYKSIFGRICWGAITLCVVAVTCMIGKAWYHEFYEKSYYRADHQRISANLTFNKPSYSNKPGWIQNIHTGEIIMKDIDWIALPADEDSLIVYSRDNKRGYLNRFSGKIAIPAKYTKAWVFSSGIAAVSEGDSIYFINHSGKAINNKKFAFNPKNKGYVFHGDYCAMADDCGLMGLIDRNGNWAVEPSYQWIISETKNFWRVRKGDSLTGLWYVLNDKAQPVTEIGYPEITVTDDLGIVATLPNHLQVSYGFDGTKSDKFLLYEVEKMYYDKDEWDKDGNRLIDATTLMRYRMSDGYEGLCTVEGNIVTEPLFWEVLPLTKDTYLCRYKDASAGVIVNSRGEIIKQRNL
;
A
#
# COMPACT_ATOMS: atom_id res chain seq x y z
N MET A 1 -14.06 -4.97 -23.93
CA MET A 1 -14.77 -5.88 -23.02
C MET A 1 -14.95 -7.21 -23.71
N ARG A 2 -14.25 -8.27 -23.31
CA ARG A 2 -14.56 -9.62 -23.80
C ARG A 2 -15.69 -10.16 -22.93
N GLU A 3 -16.86 -10.41 -23.53
CA GLU A 3 -17.95 -11.09 -22.84
C GLU A 3 -17.45 -12.41 -22.25
N LYS A 4 -17.67 -12.60 -20.95
CA LYS A 4 -17.37 -13.87 -20.28
C LYS A 4 -18.40 -14.88 -20.73
N ILE A 5 -17.98 -15.77 -21.63
CA ILE A 5 -18.79 -16.92 -22.04
C ILE A 5 -19.10 -17.73 -20.76
N THR A 6 -20.38 -18.00 -20.50
CA THR A 6 -20.78 -18.82 -19.36
C THR A 6 -20.31 -20.26 -19.58
N PHE A 7 -20.04 -20.99 -18.50
CA PHE A 7 -19.65 -22.43 -18.60
C PHE A 7 -20.64 -23.25 -19.42
N LYS A 8 -21.94 -22.94 -19.29
CA LYS A 8 -23.00 -23.61 -20.06
C LYS A 8 -22.88 -23.34 -21.57
N GLU A 9 -22.61 -22.12 -21.97
CA GLU A 9 -22.38 -21.77 -23.37
C GLU A 9 -21.09 -22.34 -23.90
N TRP A 10 -20.03 -22.40 -23.10
CA TRP A 10 -18.78 -23.07 -23.45
C TRP A 10 -19.00 -24.56 -23.66
N LEU A 11 -19.72 -25.24 -22.75
CA LEU A 11 -20.03 -26.66 -22.87
C LEU A 11 -20.84 -26.97 -24.15
N VAL A 12 -21.84 -26.16 -24.44
CA VAL A 12 -22.64 -26.28 -25.66
C VAL A 12 -21.77 -26.07 -26.88
N ASN A 13 -20.90 -25.08 -26.91
CA ASN A 13 -19.99 -24.83 -28.04
C ASN A 13 -18.94 -25.95 -28.20
N PHE A 14 -18.43 -26.45 -27.08
CA PHE A 14 -17.51 -27.60 -27.07
C PHE A 14 -18.17 -28.85 -27.67
N PHE A 15 -19.37 -29.24 -27.23
CA PHE A 15 -20.10 -30.37 -27.78
C PHE A 15 -20.50 -30.17 -29.23
N LYS A 16 -20.86 -28.94 -29.64
CA LYS A 16 -21.08 -28.63 -31.05
C LYS A 16 -19.80 -28.81 -31.90
N GLY A 17 -18.66 -28.36 -31.37
CA GLY A 17 -17.36 -28.56 -32.03
C GLY A 17 -16.98 -30.02 -32.17
N VAL A 18 -17.11 -30.81 -31.09
CA VAL A 18 -16.88 -32.25 -31.09
C VAL A 18 -17.80 -32.95 -32.09
N TRP A 19 -19.10 -32.59 -32.10
CA TRP A 19 -20.07 -33.14 -33.06
C TRP A 19 -19.69 -32.80 -34.51
N GLN A 20 -19.26 -31.57 -34.78
CA GLN A 20 -18.79 -31.17 -36.12
C GLN A 20 -17.57 -31.98 -36.57
N VAL A 21 -16.61 -32.18 -35.67
CA VAL A 21 -15.42 -33.04 -35.94
C VAL A 21 -15.83 -34.46 -36.20
N LEU A 22 -16.71 -35.06 -35.41
CA LEU A 22 -17.23 -36.40 -35.61
C LEU A 22 -18.00 -36.52 -36.94
N CYS A 23 -18.80 -35.53 -37.30
CA CYS A 23 -19.49 -35.49 -38.60
C CYS A 23 -18.49 -35.34 -39.76
N TRP A 24 -17.44 -34.52 -39.59
CA TRP A 24 -16.36 -34.37 -40.59
C TRP A 24 -15.59 -35.67 -40.77
N ILE A 25 -15.19 -36.30 -39.69
CA ILE A 25 -14.56 -37.64 -39.70
C ILE A 25 -15.49 -38.66 -40.35
N GLY A 26 -16.79 -38.63 -40.02
CA GLY A 26 -17.80 -39.49 -40.63
C GLY A 26 -17.95 -39.30 -42.15
N ARG A 27 -17.80 -38.05 -42.63
CA ARG A 27 -17.83 -37.72 -44.07
C ARG A 27 -16.52 -38.07 -44.77
N ALA A 28 -15.38 -37.85 -44.13
CA ALA A 28 -14.06 -38.12 -44.68
C ALA A 28 -13.79 -39.62 -44.80
N PHE A 29 -14.33 -40.40 -43.88
CA PHE A 29 -14.24 -41.85 -43.87
C PHE A 29 -15.55 -42.53 -44.25
N ASN A 30 -16.47 -41.91 -45.01
CA ASN A 30 -17.66 -42.59 -45.52
C ASN A 30 -17.24 -43.71 -46.46
N PRO A 31 -16.87 -44.84 -45.91
CA PRO A 31 -16.58 -45.97 -46.74
C PRO A 31 -17.92 -46.57 -47.09
N LYS A 32 -18.14 -46.78 -48.32
CA LYS A 32 -19.06 -47.81 -48.74
C LYS A 32 -18.55 -49.16 -48.22
N TYR A 33 -18.32 -49.31 -46.89
CA TYR A 33 -17.92 -50.61 -46.32
C TYR A 33 -19.12 -51.52 -46.33
N LYS A 34 -19.13 -52.37 -47.31
CA LYS A 34 -20.09 -53.49 -47.47
C LYS A 34 -19.81 -54.62 -46.48
N SER A 35 -18.65 -54.63 -45.76
CA SER A 35 -18.30 -55.70 -44.84
C SER A 35 -18.70 -55.43 -43.41
N ILE A 36 -19.22 -56.41 -42.69
CA ILE A 36 -19.56 -56.37 -41.27
C ILE A 36 -18.34 -56.01 -40.43
N PHE A 37 -17.15 -56.51 -40.79
CA PHE A 37 -15.89 -56.21 -40.10
C PHE A 37 -15.53 -54.71 -40.12
N GLY A 38 -15.68 -54.02 -41.25
CA GLY A 38 -15.42 -52.61 -41.37
C GLY A 38 -16.35 -51.73 -40.47
N ARG A 39 -17.61 -52.15 -40.30
CA ARG A 39 -18.56 -51.43 -39.38
C ARG A 39 -18.19 -51.61 -37.92
N ILE A 40 -17.71 -52.80 -37.51
CA ILE A 40 -17.25 -53.11 -36.18
C ILE A 40 -15.99 -52.27 -35.85
N CYS A 41 -15.00 -52.26 -36.73
CA CYS A 41 -13.78 -51.46 -36.55
C CYS A 41 -14.09 -49.97 -36.46
N TRP A 42 -15.03 -49.48 -37.28
CA TRP A 42 -15.42 -48.09 -37.27
C TRP A 42 -16.17 -47.71 -35.98
N GLY A 43 -17.06 -48.55 -35.49
CA GLY A 43 -17.74 -48.42 -34.22
C GLY A 43 -16.77 -48.36 -33.03
N ALA A 44 -15.77 -49.24 -33.02
CA ALA A 44 -14.74 -49.27 -31.99
C ALA A 44 -13.89 -48.01 -31.98
N ILE A 45 -13.45 -47.48 -33.14
CA ILE A 45 -12.69 -46.23 -33.26
C ILE A 45 -13.52 -45.04 -32.74
N THR A 46 -14.80 -44.96 -33.15
CA THR A 46 -15.68 -43.88 -32.68
C THR A 46 -15.85 -43.93 -31.17
N LEU A 47 -16.02 -45.10 -30.59
CA LEU A 47 -16.17 -45.30 -29.16
C LEU A 47 -14.90 -44.93 -28.40
N CYS A 48 -13.71 -45.25 -28.91
CA CYS A 48 -12.43 -44.81 -28.37
C CYS A 48 -12.26 -43.29 -28.42
N VAL A 49 -12.61 -42.64 -29.53
CA VAL A 49 -12.53 -41.17 -29.66
C VAL A 49 -13.46 -40.51 -28.65
N VAL A 50 -14.70 -40.97 -28.49
CA VAL A 50 -15.64 -40.45 -27.50
C VAL A 50 -15.11 -40.66 -26.09
N ALA A 51 -14.59 -41.82 -25.74
CA ALA A 51 -14.02 -42.09 -24.42
C ALA A 51 -12.82 -41.20 -24.10
N VAL A 52 -11.89 -41.01 -25.04
CA VAL A 52 -10.74 -40.11 -24.89
C VAL A 52 -11.19 -38.66 -24.72
N THR A 53 -12.16 -38.20 -25.50
CA THR A 53 -12.71 -36.86 -25.39
C THR A 53 -13.40 -36.63 -24.04
N CYS A 54 -14.14 -37.63 -23.55
CA CYS A 54 -14.75 -37.56 -22.20
C CYS A 54 -13.71 -37.57 -21.09
N MET A 55 -12.63 -38.33 -21.21
CA MET A 55 -11.53 -38.35 -20.25
C MET A 55 -10.79 -37.01 -20.23
N ILE A 56 -10.47 -36.44 -21.39
CA ILE A 56 -9.84 -35.13 -21.51
C ILE A 56 -10.78 -34.06 -20.94
N GLY A 57 -12.06 -34.08 -21.27
CA GLY A 57 -13.05 -33.13 -20.74
C GLY A 57 -13.19 -33.23 -19.23
N LYS A 58 -13.20 -34.47 -18.67
CA LYS A 58 -13.24 -34.68 -17.21
C LYS A 58 -11.96 -34.20 -16.52
N ALA A 59 -10.79 -34.52 -17.08
CA ALA A 59 -9.50 -34.08 -16.54
C ALA A 59 -9.40 -32.53 -16.57
N TRP A 60 -9.83 -31.93 -17.67
CA TRP A 60 -9.85 -30.48 -17.80
C TRP A 60 -10.83 -29.81 -16.82
N TYR A 61 -12.06 -30.37 -16.67
CA TYR A 61 -13.04 -29.91 -15.70
C TYR A 61 -12.49 -29.98 -14.28
N HIS A 62 -11.85 -31.12 -13.93
CA HIS A 62 -11.24 -31.29 -12.60
C HIS A 62 -10.09 -30.30 -12.37
N GLU A 63 -9.19 -30.12 -13.33
CA GLU A 63 -8.01 -29.30 -13.19
C GLU A 63 -8.34 -27.78 -13.18
N PHE A 64 -9.18 -27.32 -14.09
CA PHE A 64 -9.41 -25.88 -14.29
C PHE A 64 -10.70 -25.36 -13.64
N TYR A 65 -11.72 -26.18 -13.52
CA TYR A 65 -12.99 -25.76 -12.96
C TYR A 65 -13.16 -26.20 -11.52
N GLU A 66 -12.98 -27.44 -11.23
CA GLU A 66 -13.22 -27.99 -9.89
C GLU A 66 -12.14 -27.52 -8.91
N LYS A 67 -10.84 -27.62 -9.27
CA LYS A 67 -9.75 -27.08 -8.45
C LYS A 67 -9.82 -25.56 -8.30
N SER A 68 -10.14 -24.82 -9.36
CA SER A 68 -10.28 -23.37 -9.27
C SER A 68 -11.55 -22.96 -8.50
N TYR A 69 -12.60 -23.76 -8.57
CA TYR A 69 -13.85 -23.53 -7.86
C TYR A 69 -13.72 -23.77 -6.36
N TYR A 70 -12.96 -24.80 -5.96
CA TYR A 70 -12.68 -25.10 -4.55
C TYR A 70 -11.42 -24.41 -4.02
N ARG A 71 -10.64 -23.76 -4.86
CA ARG A 71 -9.53 -22.95 -4.41
C ARG A 71 -10.09 -21.75 -3.67
N ALA A 72 -9.74 -21.64 -2.40
CA ALA A 72 -10.14 -20.53 -1.56
C ALA A 72 -8.94 -19.64 -1.26
N ASP A 73 -9.16 -18.34 -1.26
CA ASP A 73 -8.24 -17.39 -0.66
C ASP A 73 -8.42 -17.45 0.86
N HIS A 74 -7.29 -17.58 1.57
CA HIS A 74 -7.27 -17.73 3.01
C HIS A 74 -6.77 -16.44 3.65
N GLN A 75 -7.61 -15.83 4.46
CA GLN A 75 -7.22 -14.68 5.29
C GLN A 75 -7.22 -15.10 6.76
N ARG A 76 -6.05 -15.07 7.39
CA ARG A 76 -5.93 -15.38 8.82
C ARG A 76 -6.60 -14.31 9.65
N ILE A 77 -7.51 -14.71 10.54
CA ILE A 77 -8.22 -13.81 11.47
C ILE A 77 -7.49 -13.77 12.81
N SER A 78 -7.12 -14.93 13.33
CA SER A 78 -6.45 -15.11 14.62
C SER A 78 -5.57 -16.36 14.61
N ALA A 79 -5.01 -16.72 15.73
CA ALA A 79 -4.26 -17.97 15.86
C ALA A 79 -5.08 -19.22 15.48
N ASN A 80 -6.39 -19.19 15.73
CA ASN A 80 -7.27 -20.34 15.58
C ASN A 80 -8.25 -20.24 14.42
N LEU A 81 -8.45 -19.05 13.83
CA LEU A 81 -9.49 -18.81 12.85
C LEU A 81 -8.96 -18.28 11.52
N THR A 82 -9.54 -18.76 10.43
CA THR A 82 -9.32 -18.26 9.08
C THR A 82 -10.65 -17.95 8.40
N PHE A 83 -10.67 -16.90 7.61
CA PHE A 83 -11.72 -16.63 6.62
C PHE A 83 -11.29 -17.21 5.29
N ASN A 84 -12.16 -18.01 4.70
CA ASN A 84 -11.95 -18.67 3.43
C ASN A 84 -12.97 -18.18 2.43
N LYS A 85 -12.53 -17.70 1.28
CA LYS A 85 -13.41 -17.27 0.18
C LYS A 85 -13.05 -18.02 -1.09
N PRO A 86 -14.03 -18.61 -1.82
CA PRO A 86 -13.74 -19.27 -3.08
C PRO A 86 -13.11 -18.28 -4.06
N SER A 87 -11.91 -18.61 -4.57
CA SER A 87 -11.22 -17.81 -5.58
C SER A 87 -12.01 -17.82 -6.88
N TYR A 88 -12.00 -16.70 -7.58
CA TYR A 88 -12.67 -16.54 -8.90
C TYR A 88 -14.19 -16.77 -8.90
N SER A 89 -14.83 -16.68 -7.74
CA SER A 89 -16.26 -16.89 -7.56
C SER A 89 -16.89 -15.71 -6.79
N ASN A 90 -18.12 -15.36 -7.14
CA ASN A 90 -18.91 -14.40 -6.37
C ASN A 90 -19.62 -15.06 -5.17
N LYS A 91 -19.32 -16.31 -4.87
CA LYS A 91 -19.91 -17.01 -3.73
C LYS A 91 -19.38 -16.46 -2.43
N PRO A 92 -20.22 -16.39 -1.38
CA PRO A 92 -19.79 -16.01 -0.05
C PRO A 92 -18.79 -17.01 0.51
N GLY A 93 -17.95 -16.55 1.40
CA GLY A 93 -16.95 -17.32 2.13
C GLY A 93 -17.49 -17.86 3.47
N TRP A 94 -16.56 -18.43 4.25
CA TRP A 94 -16.86 -18.97 5.58
C TRP A 94 -15.68 -18.76 6.52
N ILE A 95 -15.98 -18.74 7.83
CA ILE A 95 -14.97 -18.76 8.90
C ILE A 95 -14.84 -20.19 9.41
N GLN A 96 -13.60 -20.62 9.53
CA GLN A 96 -13.23 -21.97 9.91
C GLN A 96 -12.17 -21.97 11.00
N ASN A 97 -12.26 -22.94 11.91
CA ASN A 97 -11.18 -23.20 12.85
C ASN A 97 -10.03 -23.93 12.12
N ILE A 98 -8.81 -23.38 12.22
CA ILE A 98 -7.64 -23.89 11.51
C ILE A 98 -7.24 -25.30 11.99
N HIS A 99 -7.43 -25.57 13.28
CA HIS A 99 -6.96 -26.82 13.91
C HIS A 99 -7.99 -27.95 13.81
N THR A 100 -9.29 -27.63 13.96
CA THR A 100 -10.35 -28.65 13.95
C THR A 100 -11.01 -28.84 12.58
N GLY A 101 -10.83 -27.87 11.68
CA GLY A 101 -11.56 -27.85 10.40
C GLY A 101 -13.05 -27.50 10.53
N GLU A 102 -13.55 -27.22 11.73
CA GLU A 102 -14.94 -26.86 11.98
C GLU A 102 -15.30 -25.53 11.33
N ILE A 103 -16.40 -25.48 10.58
CA ILE A 103 -16.96 -24.26 10.02
C ILE A 103 -17.83 -23.57 11.08
N ILE A 104 -17.37 -22.39 11.53
CA ILE A 104 -18.04 -21.62 12.58
C ILE A 104 -19.16 -20.75 12.00
N MET A 105 -18.92 -20.16 10.84
CA MET A 105 -19.88 -19.26 10.19
C MET A 105 -19.78 -19.37 8.67
N LYS A 106 -20.90 -19.34 7.99
CA LYS A 106 -21.03 -19.34 6.53
C LYS A 106 -21.64 -18.03 6.02
N ASP A 107 -21.67 -17.88 4.72
CA ASP A 107 -22.35 -16.81 4.01
C ASP A 107 -21.80 -15.42 4.36
N ILE A 108 -20.46 -15.29 4.30
CA ILE A 108 -19.75 -14.04 4.56
C ILE A 108 -19.16 -13.54 3.25
N ASP A 109 -19.51 -12.30 2.85
CA ASP A 109 -19.03 -11.72 1.59
C ASP A 109 -17.55 -11.34 1.70
N TRP A 110 -17.15 -10.70 2.80
CA TRP A 110 -15.79 -10.28 3.10
C TRP A 110 -15.64 -9.92 4.59
N ILE A 111 -14.39 -9.78 5.04
CA ILE A 111 -14.02 -9.30 6.37
C ILE A 111 -12.99 -8.18 6.27
N ALA A 112 -12.92 -7.33 7.30
CA ALA A 112 -11.84 -6.37 7.49
C ALA A 112 -11.30 -6.47 8.91
N LEU A 113 -9.97 -6.57 9.01
CA LEU A 113 -9.24 -6.68 10.27
C LEU A 113 -8.73 -5.30 10.68
N PRO A 114 -8.86 -4.89 11.95
CA PRO A 114 -8.19 -3.72 12.48
C PRO A 114 -6.67 -3.95 12.57
N ALA A 115 -5.91 -2.87 12.46
CA ALA A 115 -4.46 -2.93 12.58
C ALA A 115 -3.98 -3.08 14.03
N ASP A 116 -4.79 -2.59 14.99
CA ASP A 116 -4.48 -2.52 16.42
C ASP A 116 -4.90 -3.75 17.24
N GLU A 117 -5.10 -4.90 16.59
CA GLU A 117 -5.50 -6.16 17.25
C GLU A 117 -6.80 -6.09 18.07
N ASP A 118 -7.70 -5.15 17.78
CA ASP A 118 -9.01 -5.08 18.41
C ASP A 118 -9.74 -6.44 18.33
N SER A 119 -10.54 -6.74 19.34
CA SER A 119 -11.26 -8.00 19.45
C SER A 119 -12.40 -8.15 18.44
N LEU A 120 -12.87 -7.06 17.86
CA LEU A 120 -13.96 -7.05 16.90
C LEU A 120 -13.46 -6.73 15.49
N ILE A 121 -13.87 -7.56 14.55
CA ILE A 121 -13.59 -7.38 13.12
C ILE A 121 -14.89 -7.14 12.36
N VAL A 122 -14.80 -6.36 11.28
CA VAL A 122 -15.94 -6.13 10.39
C VAL A 122 -16.20 -7.37 9.56
N TYR A 123 -17.47 -7.76 9.42
CA TYR A 123 -17.90 -8.73 8.40
C TYR A 123 -19.05 -8.16 7.56
N SER A 124 -19.16 -8.64 6.34
CA SER A 124 -20.27 -8.32 5.44
C SER A 124 -21.08 -9.56 5.13
N ARG A 125 -22.42 -9.40 5.18
CA ARG A 125 -23.39 -10.40 4.78
C ARG A 125 -24.59 -9.68 4.15
N ASP A 126 -25.05 -10.16 3.01
CA ASP A 126 -26.22 -9.59 2.31
C ASP A 126 -26.14 -8.07 2.11
N ASN A 127 -24.97 -7.58 1.69
CA ASN A 127 -24.65 -6.15 1.52
C ASN A 127 -24.80 -5.30 2.80
N LYS A 128 -24.95 -5.92 3.95
CA LYS A 128 -24.93 -5.26 5.27
C LYS A 128 -23.63 -5.60 6.01
N ARG A 129 -23.25 -4.74 6.91
CA ARG A 129 -22.04 -4.88 7.72
C ARG A 129 -22.37 -5.02 9.20
N GLY A 130 -21.60 -5.83 9.88
CA GLY A 130 -21.68 -6.05 11.32
C GLY A 130 -20.30 -6.35 11.88
N TYR A 131 -20.26 -6.78 13.11
CA TYR A 131 -18.98 -7.13 13.76
C TYR A 131 -19.07 -8.51 14.40
N LEU A 132 -17.97 -9.24 14.29
CA LEU A 132 -17.77 -10.52 14.95
C LEU A 132 -16.51 -10.50 15.80
N ASN A 133 -16.47 -11.35 16.81
CA ASN A 133 -15.31 -11.49 17.65
C ASN A 133 -14.24 -12.32 16.92
N ARG A 134 -13.05 -11.75 16.74
CA ARG A 134 -11.93 -12.35 15.97
C ARG A 134 -11.38 -13.64 16.61
N PHE A 135 -11.60 -13.87 17.88
CA PHE A 135 -11.08 -15.05 18.59
C PHE A 135 -12.06 -16.21 18.60
N SER A 136 -13.35 -15.92 18.76
CA SER A 136 -14.42 -16.94 18.82
C SER A 136 -15.18 -17.13 17.50
N GLY A 137 -15.08 -16.21 16.56
CA GLY A 137 -15.87 -16.19 15.32
C GLY A 137 -17.36 -15.90 15.53
N LYS A 138 -17.81 -15.61 16.75
CA LYS A 138 -19.22 -15.34 17.05
C LYS A 138 -19.61 -13.91 16.70
N ILE A 139 -20.85 -13.73 16.25
CA ILE A 139 -21.41 -12.40 15.98
C ILE A 139 -21.52 -11.62 17.29
N ALA A 140 -20.86 -10.46 17.32
CA ALA A 140 -20.98 -9.49 18.41
C ALA A 140 -22.04 -8.44 18.09
N ILE A 141 -22.06 -7.93 16.87
CA ILE A 141 -23.05 -6.97 16.38
C ILE A 141 -23.57 -7.48 15.03
N PRO A 142 -24.90 -7.76 14.91
CA PRO A 142 -25.48 -8.26 13.67
C PRO A 142 -25.25 -7.35 12.48
N ALA A 143 -25.21 -7.92 11.27
CA ALA A 143 -25.07 -7.18 10.02
C ALA A 143 -26.34 -6.35 9.74
N LYS A 144 -26.31 -5.08 10.09
CA LYS A 144 -27.42 -4.13 9.90
C LYS A 144 -26.99 -2.81 9.24
N TYR A 145 -25.72 -2.46 9.31
CA TYR A 145 -25.18 -1.20 8.81
C TYR A 145 -24.96 -1.22 7.30
N THR A 146 -25.16 -0.08 6.65
CA THR A 146 -24.81 0.09 5.22
C THR A 146 -23.31 0.24 5.02
N LYS A 147 -22.63 0.90 5.96
CA LYS A 147 -21.16 1.00 6.03
C LYS A 147 -20.73 0.75 7.47
N ALA A 148 -19.55 0.19 7.64
CA ALA A 148 -18.90 0.03 8.93
C ALA A 148 -17.39 0.06 8.73
N TRP A 149 -16.69 0.71 9.62
CA TRP A 149 -15.24 0.79 9.66
C TRP A 149 -14.70 -0.07 10.79
N VAL A 150 -13.42 -0.36 10.76
CA VAL A 150 -12.76 -1.14 11.81
C VAL A 150 -12.84 -0.44 13.16
N PHE A 151 -12.87 -1.22 14.24
CA PHE A 151 -12.65 -0.66 15.57
C PHE A 151 -11.22 -0.18 15.71
N SER A 152 -11.04 0.97 16.30
CA SER A 152 -9.76 1.49 16.74
C SER A 152 -9.98 2.36 17.97
N SER A 153 -9.10 2.25 18.96
CA SER A 153 -9.21 2.96 20.24
C SER A 153 -10.57 2.72 20.95
N GLY A 154 -11.18 1.52 20.72
CA GLY A 154 -12.45 1.12 21.30
C GLY A 154 -13.71 1.70 20.63
N ILE A 155 -13.57 2.36 19.49
CA ILE A 155 -14.64 3.06 18.76
C ILE A 155 -14.63 2.63 17.29
N ALA A 156 -15.81 2.45 16.71
CA ALA A 156 -15.98 2.25 15.28
C ALA A 156 -17.04 3.19 14.71
N ALA A 157 -16.80 3.69 13.51
CA ALA A 157 -17.83 4.39 12.75
C ALA A 157 -18.75 3.41 12.04
N VAL A 158 -20.01 3.74 11.98
CA VAL A 158 -21.04 2.99 11.25
C VAL A 158 -21.98 3.95 10.53
N SER A 159 -22.66 3.44 9.51
CA SER A 159 -23.65 4.21 8.76
C SER A 159 -24.98 3.46 8.66
N GLU A 160 -26.05 4.18 8.95
CA GLU A 160 -27.41 3.80 8.60
C GLU A 160 -27.94 4.87 7.63
N GLY A 161 -28.10 4.50 6.34
CA GLY A 161 -28.34 5.47 5.28
C GLY A 161 -27.10 6.34 5.03
N ASP A 162 -27.31 7.65 4.92
CA ASP A 162 -26.25 8.64 4.63
C ASP A 162 -25.63 9.27 5.90
N SER A 163 -26.05 8.83 7.08
CA SER A 163 -25.55 9.34 8.35
C SER A 163 -24.50 8.43 8.94
N ILE A 164 -23.39 9.03 9.33
CA ILE A 164 -22.28 8.39 10.07
C ILE A 164 -22.44 8.70 11.56
N TYR A 165 -22.28 7.70 12.39
CA TYR A 165 -22.14 7.87 13.84
C TYR A 165 -21.17 6.84 14.42
N PHE A 166 -20.77 7.04 15.65
CA PHE A 166 -19.75 6.22 16.29
C PHE A 166 -20.35 5.32 17.37
N ILE A 167 -19.88 4.09 17.44
CA ILE A 167 -20.35 3.06 18.38
C ILE A 167 -19.19 2.49 19.20
N ASN A 168 -19.51 1.97 20.37
CA ASN A 168 -18.61 1.15 21.19
C ASN A 168 -18.75 -0.34 20.84
N HIS A 169 -17.97 -1.22 21.50
CA HIS A 169 -17.99 -2.68 21.29
C HIS A 169 -19.36 -3.34 21.56
N SER A 170 -20.24 -2.72 22.33
CA SER A 170 -21.61 -3.22 22.54
C SER A 170 -22.59 -2.78 21.46
N GLY A 171 -22.13 -2.04 20.45
CA GLY A 171 -22.97 -1.53 19.36
C GLY A 171 -23.82 -0.33 19.76
N LYS A 172 -23.56 0.30 20.91
CA LYS A 172 -24.25 1.52 21.37
C LYS A 172 -23.52 2.74 20.85
N ALA A 173 -24.28 3.76 20.42
CA ALA A 173 -23.71 5.05 20.06
C ALA A 173 -22.98 5.66 21.27
N ILE A 174 -21.77 6.21 21.03
CA ILE A 174 -20.95 6.83 22.07
C ILE A 174 -21.42 8.24 22.42
N ASN A 175 -22.12 8.88 21.49
CA ASN A 175 -22.73 10.20 21.65
C ASN A 175 -23.95 10.32 20.71
N ASN A 176 -24.64 11.46 20.76
CA ASN A 176 -25.84 11.70 19.94
C ASN A 176 -25.51 12.41 18.59
N LYS A 177 -24.24 12.58 18.26
CA LYS A 177 -23.81 13.26 17.04
C LYS A 177 -23.94 12.34 15.84
N LYS A 178 -24.42 12.89 14.74
CA LYS A 178 -24.46 12.25 13.43
C LYS A 178 -23.85 13.19 12.40
N PHE A 179 -23.05 12.63 11.51
CA PHE A 179 -22.34 13.36 10.47
C PHE A 179 -22.85 12.90 9.09
N ALA A 180 -22.90 13.79 8.13
CA ALA A 180 -23.14 13.40 6.75
C ALA A 180 -21.95 12.59 6.22
N PHE A 181 -22.24 11.58 5.39
CA PHE A 181 -21.17 10.87 4.70
C PHE A 181 -20.47 11.79 3.71
N ASN A 182 -19.18 12.00 3.89
CA ASN A 182 -18.36 12.79 2.97
C ASN A 182 -17.35 11.85 2.26
N PRO A 183 -17.42 11.70 0.91
CA PRO A 183 -16.52 10.82 0.15
C PRO A 183 -15.04 11.27 0.18
N LYS A 184 -14.74 12.50 0.57
CA LYS A 184 -13.37 12.99 0.78
C LYS A 184 -12.70 12.36 2.00
N ASN A 185 -13.48 11.89 2.98
CA ASN A 185 -12.94 11.12 4.09
C ASN A 185 -12.53 9.73 3.61
N LYS A 186 -11.23 9.42 3.67
CA LYS A 186 -10.71 8.09 3.37
C LYS A 186 -11.12 7.03 4.39
N GLY A 187 -11.41 7.45 5.61
CA GLY A 187 -11.87 6.60 6.71
C GLY A 187 -12.47 7.43 7.83
N TYR A 188 -13.27 6.80 8.67
CA TYR A 188 -13.85 7.37 9.87
C TYR A 188 -13.31 6.57 11.06
N VAL A 189 -11.99 6.62 11.26
CA VAL A 189 -11.29 5.77 12.24
C VAL A 189 -10.62 6.68 13.28
N PHE A 190 -10.84 6.37 14.54
CA PHE A 190 -10.16 7.03 15.64
C PHE A 190 -8.70 6.56 15.75
N HIS A 191 -7.80 7.49 15.96
CA HIS A 191 -6.42 7.25 16.35
C HIS A 191 -6.21 7.97 17.68
N GLY A 192 -6.10 7.20 18.76
CA GLY A 192 -6.16 7.73 20.10
C GLY A 192 -7.53 8.37 20.40
N ASP A 193 -7.55 9.64 20.71
CA ASP A 193 -8.76 10.37 21.10
C ASP A 193 -9.40 11.15 19.95
N TYR A 194 -8.84 11.10 18.74
CA TYR A 194 -9.29 11.94 17.63
C TYR A 194 -9.57 11.13 16.35
N CYS A 195 -10.49 11.68 15.55
CA CYS A 195 -10.80 11.18 14.22
C CYS A 195 -10.76 12.32 13.20
N ALA A 196 -10.07 12.10 12.09
CA ALA A 196 -10.04 13.07 10.99
C ALA A 196 -11.38 13.11 10.26
N MET A 197 -11.95 14.29 10.10
CA MET A 197 -13.22 14.53 9.44
C MET A 197 -13.13 15.71 8.50
N ALA A 198 -13.83 15.64 7.36
CA ALA A 198 -14.00 16.76 6.46
C ALA A 198 -15.32 17.49 6.74
N ASP A 199 -15.30 18.81 6.63
CA ASP A 199 -16.51 19.63 6.61
C ASP A 199 -17.21 19.63 5.24
N ASP A 200 -18.29 20.39 5.10
CA ASP A 200 -19.05 20.52 3.86
C ASP A 200 -18.23 21.16 2.73
N CYS A 201 -17.26 22.01 3.05
CA CYS A 201 -16.32 22.61 2.09
C CYS A 201 -15.22 21.64 1.68
N GLY A 202 -15.06 20.53 2.41
CA GLY A 202 -14.06 19.50 2.19
C GLY A 202 -12.71 19.83 2.79
N LEU A 203 -12.65 20.79 3.72
CA LEU A 203 -11.50 20.98 4.59
C LEU A 203 -11.57 19.98 5.74
N MET A 204 -10.41 19.52 6.17
CA MET A 204 -10.31 18.51 7.22
C MET A 204 -9.95 19.15 8.56
N GLY A 205 -10.54 18.61 9.62
CA GLY A 205 -10.24 18.88 11.01
C GLY A 205 -10.17 17.59 11.81
N LEU A 206 -10.03 17.69 13.11
CA LEU A 206 -10.06 16.57 14.04
C LEU A 206 -11.25 16.71 14.99
N ILE A 207 -12.08 15.70 15.11
CA ILE A 207 -13.12 15.60 16.14
C ILE A 207 -12.64 14.76 17.32
N ASP A 208 -13.12 15.12 18.52
CA ASP A 208 -12.94 14.34 19.74
C ASP A 208 -13.97 13.20 19.86
N ARG A 209 -13.87 12.41 20.92
CA ARG A 209 -14.83 11.30 21.22
C ARG A 209 -16.26 11.76 21.46
N ASN A 210 -16.49 13.04 21.80
CA ASN A 210 -17.81 13.62 21.95
C ASN A 210 -18.37 14.14 20.61
N GLY A 211 -17.59 14.06 19.52
CA GLY A 211 -17.95 14.54 18.21
C GLY A 211 -17.87 16.05 18.06
N ASN A 212 -17.10 16.74 18.90
CA ASN A 212 -16.82 18.16 18.78
C ASN A 212 -15.48 18.36 18.07
N TRP A 213 -15.35 19.47 17.35
CA TRP A 213 -14.07 19.83 16.75
C TRP A 213 -13.03 20.13 17.85
N ALA A 214 -11.98 19.32 17.91
CA ALA A 214 -10.77 19.59 18.67
C ALA A 214 -9.81 20.45 17.84
N VAL A 215 -9.81 20.25 16.53
CA VAL A 215 -9.13 21.07 15.54
C VAL A 215 -10.16 21.42 14.46
N GLU A 216 -10.45 22.69 14.32
CA GLU A 216 -11.39 23.19 13.31
C GLU A 216 -10.94 22.85 11.89
N PRO A 217 -11.87 22.56 10.96
CA PRO A 217 -11.55 22.26 9.58
C PRO A 217 -10.78 23.41 8.90
N SER A 218 -9.52 23.18 8.60
CA SER A 218 -8.63 24.17 7.98
C SER A 218 -7.54 23.56 7.11
N TYR A 219 -7.45 22.24 7.06
CA TYR A 219 -6.41 21.51 6.35
C TYR A 219 -6.96 20.84 5.09
N GLN A 220 -6.16 20.76 4.02
CA GLN A 220 -6.49 19.96 2.84
C GLN A 220 -6.32 18.47 3.08
N TRP A 221 -5.35 18.10 3.91
CA TRP A 221 -5.04 16.71 4.22
C TRP A 221 -4.72 16.57 5.70
N ILE A 222 -5.24 15.50 6.28
CA ILE A 222 -4.85 15.00 7.60
C ILE A 222 -4.55 13.52 7.45
N ILE A 223 -3.38 13.10 7.90
CA ILE A 223 -2.90 11.72 7.86
C ILE A 223 -2.52 11.32 9.27
N SER A 224 -3.05 10.20 9.74
CA SER A 224 -2.62 9.61 11.01
C SER A 224 -1.25 8.97 10.86
N GLU A 225 -0.41 9.20 11.83
CA GLU A 225 0.95 8.67 11.90
C GLU A 225 1.14 7.80 13.15
N THR A 226 2.32 7.25 13.35
CA THR A 226 2.67 6.47 14.54
C THR A 226 2.44 7.28 15.82
N LYS A 227 2.25 6.60 16.96
CA LYS A 227 2.00 7.19 18.29
C LYS A 227 0.83 8.19 18.33
N ASN A 228 -0.16 8.04 17.44
CA ASN A 228 -1.32 8.92 17.31
C ASN A 228 -0.97 10.38 16.96
N PHE A 229 0.18 10.61 16.33
CA PHE A 229 0.52 11.88 15.74
C PHE A 229 -0.23 12.09 14.43
N TRP A 230 -0.31 13.35 13.99
CA TRP A 230 -1.02 13.73 12.79
C TRP A 230 -0.15 14.60 11.90
N ARG A 231 0.02 14.18 10.67
CA ARG A 231 0.63 15.02 9.66
C ARG A 231 -0.48 15.75 8.90
N VAL A 232 -0.42 17.06 8.89
CA VAL A 232 -1.48 17.93 8.35
C VAL A 232 -0.90 18.87 7.30
N ARG A 233 -1.66 19.10 6.23
CA ARG A 233 -1.25 19.98 5.14
C ARG A 233 -2.17 21.17 5.03
N LYS A 234 -1.59 22.38 4.97
CA LYS A 234 -2.28 23.65 4.81
C LYS A 234 -1.79 24.37 3.55
N GLY A 235 -2.70 24.96 2.77
CA GLY A 235 -2.40 25.61 1.51
C GLY A 235 -2.86 24.79 0.29
N ASP A 236 -2.62 25.27 -0.92
CA ASP A 236 -3.03 24.60 -2.14
C ASP A 236 -2.19 23.34 -2.46
N SER A 237 -2.52 22.66 -3.56
CA SER A 237 -1.85 21.41 -3.95
C SER A 237 -0.38 21.60 -4.38
N LEU A 238 0.04 22.79 -4.77
CA LEU A 238 1.38 23.09 -5.27
C LEU A 238 2.27 23.70 -4.20
N THR A 239 1.73 24.67 -3.43
CA THR A 239 2.50 25.46 -2.46
C THR A 239 2.19 25.11 -1.01
N GLY A 240 1.25 24.19 -0.76
CA GLY A 240 0.84 23.79 0.57
C GLY A 240 1.98 23.14 1.37
N LEU A 241 2.06 23.52 2.64
CA LEU A 241 3.09 23.05 3.57
C LEU A 241 2.52 22.04 4.57
N TRP A 242 3.39 21.15 4.99
CA TRP A 242 3.11 20.14 6.00
C TRP A 242 3.49 20.61 7.40
N TYR A 243 2.67 20.21 8.36
CA TYR A 243 2.85 20.42 9.79
C TYR A 243 2.59 19.11 10.53
N VAL A 244 2.99 19.03 11.78
CA VAL A 244 2.71 17.89 12.65
C VAL A 244 1.96 18.36 13.90
N LEU A 245 0.89 17.61 14.23
CA LEU A 245 0.20 17.72 15.51
C LEU A 245 0.53 16.47 16.33
N ASN A 246 0.65 16.62 17.64
CA ASN A 246 0.88 15.52 18.56
C ASN A 246 -0.41 14.72 18.87
N ASP A 247 -0.30 13.74 19.74
CA ASP A 247 -1.40 12.89 20.25
C ASP A 247 -2.50 13.65 21.00
N LYS A 248 -2.27 14.92 21.34
CA LYS A 248 -3.25 15.86 21.94
C LYS A 248 -3.79 16.87 20.93
N ALA A 249 -3.56 16.63 19.65
CA ALA A 249 -3.94 17.54 18.56
C ALA A 249 -3.31 18.93 18.64
N GLN A 250 -2.16 19.07 19.31
CA GLN A 250 -1.42 20.31 19.44
C GLN A 250 -0.27 20.38 18.43
N PRO A 251 0.07 21.57 17.89
CA PRO A 251 1.19 21.72 16.98
C PRO A 251 2.53 21.32 17.62
N VAL A 252 3.32 20.54 16.86
CA VAL A 252 4.70 20.15 17.20
C VAL A 252 5.69 21.01 16.42
N THR A 253 5.40 21.25 15.13
CA THR A 253 6.25 22.09 14.29
C THR A 253 5.71 23.53 14.28
N GLU A 254 6.59 24.50 14.53
CA GLU A 254 6.23 25.92 14.53
C GLU A 254 5.98 26.47 13.14
N ILE A 255 6.69 25.95 12.14
CA ILE A 255 6.60 26.34 10.74
C ILE A 255 6.17 25.15 9.87
N GLY A 256 5.67 25.45 8.68
CA GLY A 256 5.37 24.42 7.67
C GLY A 256 6.61 24.09 6.84
N TYR A 257 6.66 22.84 6.36
CA TYR A 257 7.73 22.29 5.55
C TYR A 257 7.20 21.75 4.24
N PRO A 258 8.00 21.78 3.14
CA PRO A 258 7.62 21.14 1.87
C PRO A 258 7.31 19.66 2.03
N GLU A 259 8.06 18.98 2.89
CA GLU A 259 7.88 17.56 3.17
C GLU A 259 8.17 17.26 4.65
N ILE A 260 7.38 16.37 5.23
CA ILE A 260 7.60 15.82 6.56
C ILE A 260 7.33 14.32 6.54
N THR A 261 8.18 13.54 7.19
CA THR A 261 7.95 12.13 7.49
C THR A 261 7.93 11.92 9.00
N VAL A 262 7.15 10.95 9.45
CA VAL A 262 7.07 10.58 10.87
C VAL A 262 7.33 9.08 10.95
N THR A 263 8.40 8.69 11.66
CA THR A 263 8.82 7.30 11.82
C THR A 263 9.12 6.99 13.28
N ASP A 264 9.00 5.73 13.67
CA ASP A 264 9.28 5.32 15.04
C ASP A 264 10.76 5.50 15.43
N ASP A 265 11.66 5.33 14.47
CA ASP A 265 13.12 5.34 14.70
C ASP A 265 13.70 6.76 14.73
N LEU A 266 13.32 7.60 13.76
CA LEU A 266 13.89 8.94 13.59
C LEU A 266 13.01 10.06 14.17
N GLY A 267 11.82 9.73 14.66
CA GLY A 267 10.85 10.71 15.08
C GLY A 267 10.24 11.46 13.89
N ILE A 268 10.21 12.77 13.95
CA ILE A 268 9.67 13.67 12.91
C ILE A 268 10.84 14.24 12.13
N VAL A 269 10.91 13.97 10.84
CA VAL A 269 11.92 14.49 9.92
C VAL A 269 11.27 15.46 8.95
N ALA A 270 11.70 16.71 8.95
CA ALA A 270 11.17 17.77 8.12
C ALA A 270 12.23 18.25 7.12
N THR A 271 11.87 18.29 5.83
CA THR A 271 12.72 18.73 4.74
C THR A 271 12.51 20.21 4.47
N LEU A 272 13.59 20.98 4.49
CA LEU A 272 13.63 22.39 4.15
C LEU A 272 13.60 22.59 2.62
N PRO A 273 13.27 23.81 2.12
CA PRO A 273 13.29 24.08 0.67
C PRO A 273 14.66 23.89 -0.01
N ASN A 274 15.76 23.96 0.75
CA ASN A 274 17.12 23.71 0.28
C ASN A 274 17.55 22.23 0.46
N HIS A 275 16.62 21.31 0.60
CA HIS A 275 16.83 19.87 0.79
C HIS A 275 17.46 19.45 2.12
N LEU A 276 17.92 20.37 2.96
CA LEU A 276 18.38 20.01 4.30
C LEU A 276 17.24 19.47 5.14
N GLN A 277 17.57 18.53 6.02
CA GLN A 277 16.60 17.90 6.89
C GLN A 277 16.89 18.17 8.35
N VAL A 278 15.82 18.53 9.06
CA VAL A 278 15.83 18.72 10.53
C VAL A 278 14.96 17.66 11.19
N SER A 279 15.34 17.22 12.37
CA SER A 279 14.55 16.27 13.14
C SER A 279 13.96 16.89 14.39
N TYR A 280 12.78 16.36 14.77
CA TYR A 280 12.12 16.66 16.04
C TYR A 280 11.87 15.36 16.78
N GLY A 281 12.09 15.36 18.08
CA GLY A 281 11.59 14.30 18.95
C GLY A 281 10.06 14.33 19.03
N PHE A 282 9.46 13.25 19.49
CA PHE A 282 8.02 13.20 19.75
C PHE A 282 7.58 14.14 20.88
N ASP A 283 8.50 14.63 21.70
CA ASP A 283 8.28 15.68 22.70
C ASP A 283 8.29 17.11 22.11
N GLY A 284 8.54 17.24 20.80
CA GLY A 284 8.63 18.49 20.08
C GLY A 284 10.02 19.15 20.12
N THR A 285 11.02 18.51 20.75
CA THR A 285 12.38 19.04 20.80
C THR A 285 13.03 18.97 19.41
N LYS A 286 13.39 20.13 18.85
CA LYS A 286 14.11 20.23 17.58
C LYS A 286 15.58 19.92 17.78
N SER A 287 16.17 19.12 16.88
CA SER A 287 17.62 18.89 16.86
C SER A 287 18.36 20.12 16.36
N ASP A 288 19.48 20.43 17.00
CA ASP A 288 20.40 21.49 16.57
C ASP A 288 21.24 21.12 15.33
N LYS A 289 21.24 19.83 14.96
CA LYS A 289 22.01 19.33 13.83
C LYS A 289 21.10 18.86 12.70
N PHE A 290 21.53 19.09 11.48
CA PHE A 290 20.90 18.52 10.29
C PHE A 290 21.17 17.01 10.20
N LEU A 291 20.22 16.27 9.63
CA LEU A 291 20.39 14.85 9.32
C LEU A 291 21.19 14.73 8.02
N LEU A 292 22.32 14.03 8.07
CA LEU A 292 23.13 13.67 6.94
C LEU A 292 23.12 12.14 6.80
N TYR A 293 22.79 11.62 5.62
CA TYR A 293 22.59 10.17 5.47
C TYR A 293 23.86 9.42 5.10
N GLU A 294 24.53 9.86 4.04
CA GLU A 294 25.76 9.22 3.55
C GLU A 294 26.88 10.24 3.60
N VAL A 295 27.79 10.11 4.57
CA VAL A 295 28.96 10.96 4.71
C VAL A 295 30.18 10.16 4.37
N GLU A 296 30.86 10.53 3.27
CA GLU A 296 31.98 9.79 2.71
C GLU A 296 33.22 10.65 2.53
N LYS A 297 34.38 10.07 2.83
CA LYS A 297 35.66 10.62 2.47
C LYS A 297 35.85 10.54 0.95
N MET A 298 36.35 11.61 0.35
CA MET A 298 36.71 11.62 -1.05
C MET A 298 38.22 11.56 -1.20
N TYR A 299 38.67 11.03 -2.34
CA TYR A 299 40.08 10.90 -2.67
C TYR A 299 40.31 11.46 -4.05
N TYR A 300 41.37 12.24 -4.24
CA TYR A 300 41.79 12.78 -5.52
C TYR A 300 43.07 12.17 -6.01
N ASP A 301 43.27 12.12 -7.32
CA ASP A 301 44.51 11.70 -7.98
C ASP A 301 45.53 12.83 -7.96
N LYS A 302 46.72 12.58 -7.45
CA LYS A 302 47.81 13.57 -7.38
C LYS A 302 48.51 13.80 -8.71
N ASP A 303 48.19 13.01 -9.75
CA ASP A 303 48.93 12.90 -11.00
C ASP A 303 50.44 12.53 -10.82
N GLU A 304 50.73 11.89 -9.71
CA GLU A 304 52.05 11.36 -9.35
C GLU A 304 51.99 9.83 -9.33
N TRP A 305 53.18 9.23 -9.57
CA TRP A 305 53.34 7.78 -9.60
C TRP A 305 54.37 7.34 -8.57
N ASP A 306 54.13 6.23 -7.89
CA ASP A 306 55.13 5.61 -7.05
C ASP A 306 56.17 4.84 -7.88
N LYS A 307 57.23 4.34 -7.21
CA LYS A 307 58.30 3.57 -7.86
C LYS A 307 57.82 2.24 -8.48
N ASP A 308 56.64 1.76 -8.08
CA ASP A 308 56.08 0.50 -8.56
C ASP A 308 55.04 0.76 -9.69
N GLY A 309 54.90 2.01 -10.12
CA GLY A 309 54.01 2.42 -11.24
C GLY A 309 52.52 2.57 -10.84
N ASN A 310 52.21 2.69 -9.56
CA ASN A 310 50.86 2.95 -9.12
C ASN A 310 50.59 4.46 -8.99
N ARG A 311 49.40 4.92 -9.37
CA ARG A 311 48.96 6.30 -9.15
C ARG A 311 48.84 6.62 -7.67
N LEU A 312 49.33 7.76 -7.26
CA LEU A 312 49.18 8.24 -5.89
C LEU A 312 47.86 8.99 -5.72
N ILE A 313 47.08 8.53 -4.76
CA ILE A 313 45.83 9.18 -4.35
C ILE A 313 45.96 9.72 -2.93
N ASP A 314 45.29 10.81 -2.62
CA ASP A 314 45.28 11.40 -1.28
C ASP A 314 43.83 11.86 -0.92
N ALA A 315 43.55 11.99 0.38
CA ALA A 315 42.26 12.41 0.86
C ALA A 315 42.05 13.92 0.68
N THR A 316 40.84 14.32 0.36
CA THR A 316 40.41 15.71 0.31
C THR A 316 40.20 16.30 1.71
N THR A 317 40.22 17.64 1.79
CA THR A 317 39.94 18.38 3.06
C THR A 317 38.50 18.21 3.52
N LEU A 318 37.52 18.22 2.60
CA LEU A 318 36.12 18.05 2.91
C LEU A 318 35.62 16.64 2.59
N MET A 319 34.56 16.28 3.22
CA MET A 319 33.79 15.07 2.93
C MET A 319 32.57 15.43 2.07
N ARG A 320 32.09 14.47 1.29
CA ARG A 320 30.81 14.53 0.63
C ARG A 320 29.74 13.98 1.57
N TYR A 321 28.60 14.63 1.60
CA TYR A 321 27.40 14.07 2.18
C TYR A 321 26.27 14.02 1.15
N ARG A 322 25.38 13.06 1.30
CA ARG A 322 24.19 12.90 0.47
C ARG A 322 22.94 12.95 1.34
N MET A 323 21.88 13.52 0.79
CA MET A 323 20.55 13.54 1.42
C MET A 323 19.71 12.36 0.92
N SER A 324 18.59 12.08 1.61
CA SER A 324 17.69 10.97 1.25
C SER A 324 17.07 11.08 -0.14
N ASP A 325 16.96 12.29 -0.70
CA ASP A 325 16.46 12.58 -2.05
C ASP A 325 17.56 12.54 -3.14
N GLY A 326 18.80 12.20 -2.74
CA GLY A 326 19.94 12.04 -3.63
C GLY A 326 20.78 13.28 -3.89
N TYR A 327 20.40 14.44 -3.35
CA TYR A 327 21.22 15.64 -3.45
C TYR A 327 22.45 15.57 -2.55
N GLU A 328 23.57 16.11 -3.05
CA GLU A 328 24.88 16.07 -2.41
C GLU A 328 25.37 17.46 -2.03
N GLY A 329 26.18 17.52 -1.00
CA GLY A 329 26.90 18.70 -0.56
C GLY A 329 28.25 18.35 0.06
N LEU A 330 28.96 19.39 0.53
CA LEU A 330 30.25 19.27 1.19
C LEU A 330 30.11 19.59 2.68
N CYS A 331 30.80 18.81 3.52
CA CYS A 331 30.89 19.01 4.94
C CYS A 331 32.33 18.82 5.45
N THR A 332 32.61 19.31 6.66
CA THR A 332 33.88 19.01 7.34
C THR A 332 33.90 17.59 7.89
N VAL A 333 35.04 17.14 8.36
CA VAL A 333 35.19 15.81 9.00
C VAL A 333 34.34 15.69 10.26
N GLU A 334 34.04 16.80 10.93
CA GLU A 334 33.17 16.88 12.12
C GLU A 334 31.68 16.91 11.75
N GLY A 335 31.34 16.93 10.44
CA GLY A 335 29.96 16.96 9.95
C GLY A 335 29.33 18.35 9.86
N ASN A 336 30.12 19.43 9.95
CA ASN A 336 29.61 20.78 9.74
C ASN A 336 29.40 21.02 8.24
N ILE A 337 28.22 21.50 7.87
CA ILE A 337 27.88 21.79 6.47
C ILE A 337 28.69 22.96 5.95
N VAL A 338 29.34 22.75 4.81
CA VAL A 338 30.11 23.77 4.07
C VAL A 338 29.33 24.28 2.86
N THR A 339 28.66 23.37 2.14
CA THR A 339 27.71 23.75 1.08
C THR A 339 26.36 23.10 1.32
N GLU A 340 25.29 23.78 0.93
CA GLU A 340 23.96 23.17 0.90
C GLU A 340 23.92 21.99 -0.09
N PRO A 341 23.01 21.01 0.06
CA PRO A 341 22.91 19.85 -0.80
C PRO A 341 22.17 20.21 -2.10
N LEU A 342 22.79 21.01 -2.94
CA LEU A 342 22.24 21.53 -4.18
C LEU A 342 22.72 20.75 -5.42
N PHE A 343 23.69 19.86 -5.24
CA PHE A 343 24.36 19.18 -6.33
C PHE A 343 23.84 17.77 -6.50
N TRP A 344 23.86 17.30 -7.73
CA TRP A 344 23.54 15.90 -8.07
C TRP A 344 24.78 15.00 -7.96
N GLU A 345 25.94 15.61 -8.09
CA GLU A 345 27.23 14.92 -8.03
C GLU A 345 28.31 15.87 -7.54
N VAL A 346 29.13 15.41 -6.61
CA VAL A 346 30.32 16.11 -6.11
C VAL A 346 31.54 15.23 -6.33
N LEU A 347 32.49 15.72 -7.14
CA LEU A 347 33.72 15.01 -7.50
C LEU A 347 34.97 15.81 -7.03
N PRO A 348 35.93 15.16 -6.41
CA PRO A 348 37.19 15.81 -6.02
C PRO A 348 38.07 16.10 -7.25
N LEU A 349 38.58 17.31 -7.36
CA LEU A 349 39.59 17.67 -8.38
C LEU A 349 40.99 17.77 -7.78
N THR A 350 41.12 18.36 -6.62
CA THR A 350 42.35 18.46 -5.84
C THR A 350 42.03 18.28 -4.36
N LYS A 351 43.04 18.42 -3.49
CA LYS A 351 42.82 18.40 -2.03
C LYS A 351 41.72 19.36 -1.56
N ASP A 352 41.63 20.55 -2.15
CA ASP A 352 40.80 21.67 -1.70
C ASP A 352 39.81 22.19 -2.75
N THR A 353 39.63 21.50 -3.88
CA THR A 353 38.73 21.90 -4.95
C THR A 353 37.85 20.74 -5.42
N TYR A 354 36.61 21.04 -5.70
CA TYR A 354 35.55 20.06 -5.98
C TYR A 354 34.75 20.50 -7.20
N LEU A 355 34.51 19.59 -8.15
CA LEU A 355 33.56 19.78 -9.23
C LEU A 355 32.16 19.36 -8.71
N CYS A 356 31.27 20.31 -8.65
CA CYS A 356 29.89 20.12 -8.21
C CYS A 356 28.95 20.29 -9.41
N ARG A 357 28.18 19.25 -9.75
CA ARG A 357 27.26 19.23 -10.88
C ARG A 357 25.82 19.35 -10.39
N TYR A 358 25.04 20.23 -11.01
CA TYR A 358 23.61 20.31 -10.80
C TYR A 358 22.88 19.15 -11.51
N LYS A 359 21.63 18.91 -11.14
CA LYS A 359 20.81 17.84 -11.72
C LYS A 359 20.65 17.96 -13.24
N ASP A 360 20.55 19.18 -13.74
CA ASP A 360 20.61 19.46 -15.18
C ASP A 360 22.08 19.46 -15.60
N ALA A 361 22.53 18.35 -16.15
CA ALA A 361 23.93 18.00 -16.39
C ALA A 361 24.75 18.98 -17.26
N SER A 362 24.13 20.03 -17.82
CA SER A 362 24.79 21.06 -18.64
C SER A 362 25.52 22.15 -17.84
N ALA A 363 25.32 22.21 -16.51
CA ALA A 363 25.93 23.21 -15.66
C ALA A 363 26.65 22.59 -14.47
N GLY A 364 27.84 23.05 -14.19
CA GLY A 364 28.63 22.67 -13.02
C GLY A 364 29.47 23.84 -12.52
N VAL A 365 29.86 23.79 -11.27
CA VAL A 365 30.69 24.78 -10.61
C VAL A 365 31.89 24.12 -9.95
N ILE A 366 32.98 24.83 -9.85
CA ILE A 366 34.13 24.42 -9.04
C ILE A 366 34.05 25.18 -7.73
N VAL A 367 34.05 24.44 -6.64
CA VAL A 367 33.93 24.95 -5.27
C VAL A 367 35.22 24.67 -4.51
N ASN A 368 35.67 25.63 -3.70
CA ASN A 368 36.82 25.43 -2.82
C ASN A 368 36.44 24.85 -1.45
N SER A 369 37.42 24.56 -0.60
CA SER A 369 37.25 24.02 0.74
C SER A 369 36.51 24.97 1.71
N ARG A 370 36.24 26.23 1.34
CA ARG A 370 35.39 27.16 2.09
C ARG A 370 33.94 27.22 1.61
N GLY A 371 33.57 26.42 0.57
CA GLY A 371 32.25 26.46 -0.04
C GLY A 371 32.06 27.59 -1.07
N GLU A 372 33.12 28.32 -1.44
CA GLU A 372 33.05 29.41 -2.40
C GLU A 372 33.18 28.90 -3.84
N ILE A 373 32.31 29.38 -4.72
CA ILE A 373 32.38 29.08 -6.15
C ILE A 373 33.52 29.86 -6.77
N ILE A 374 34.59 29.16 -7.23
CA ILE A 374 35.77 29.77 -7.84
C ILE A 374 35.72 29.78 -9.37
N LYS A 375 34.92 28.91 -9.97
CA LYS A 375 34.72 28.84 -11.41
C LYS A 375 33.36 28.23 -11.76
N GLN A 376 32.69 28.85 -12.73
CA GLN A 376 31.51 28.28 -13.36
C GLN A 376 31.94 27.58 -14.65
N ARG A 377 31.51 26.33 -14.83
CA ARG A 377 31.83 25.53 -16.01
C ARG A 377 30.51 25.13 -16.69
N ASN A 378 30.34 25.56 -17.94
CA ASN A 378 29.38 24.99 -18.85
C ASN A 378 29.99 23.70 -19.40
N LEU A 379 29.34 22.57 -19.15
CA LEU A 379 29.74 21.25 -19.64
C LEU A 379 29.18 21.00 -21.02
#